data_c5d553712cca0848c4568939fa8365cf
#
_entry.id   c5d553712cca0848c4568939fa8365cf
#
_cell.length_a   1.000
_cell.length_b   1.000
_cell.length_c   1.000
_cell.angle_alpha   90.00
_cell.angle_beta   90.00
_cell.angle_gamma   90.00
#
_symmetry.space_group_name_H-M   'P 1'
#
loop_
_entity.id
_entity.type
_entity.pdbx_description
1 polymer ?
#
loop_
_entity_poly.entity_id
_entity_poly.type
_entity_poly.pdbx_seq_one_letter_code
_entity_poly.pdbx_strand_id
1 'polypeptide(L)'
;MNNKTLAAEPGLLDELRHWGGPPEMSAFESVMWNAEVDPRLRSTTTSVLMLDRAPRWEAFVAEHRWLAEAAPRFRQRVVVPAFGAAHPTWVEDMEFDLDFHVRHLRVPEPGTERQLLDAVAVLAMTPFDRARPPLHVGPRACRV
;
A
#
# COMPACT_ATOMS: atom_id res chain seq x y z
N MET A 1 11.37 -21.40 19.62
CA MET A 1 11.79 -20.58 18.47
C MET A 1 11.50 -19.13 18.81
N ASN A 2 12.54 -18.31 18.85
CA ASN A 2 12.52 -16.96 19.43
C ASN A 2 11.48 -16.07 18.75
N ASN A 3 10.49 -15.68 19.52
CA ASN A 3 9.63 -14.53 19.23
C ASN A 3 10.45 -13.26 19.53
N LYS A 4 11.40 -12.95 18.66
CA LYS A 4 12.03 -11.66 18.65
C LYS A 4 10.99 -10.72 18.02
N THR A 5 10.10 -10.18 18.86
CA THR A 5 9.39 -8.95 18.54
C THR A 5 10.45 -8.03 17.92
N LEU A 6 10.26 -7.64 16.67
CA LEU A 6 11.04 -6.57 16.05
C LEU A 6 10.76 -5.31 16.87
N ALA A 7 11.45 -5.19 18.01
CA ALA A 7 11.65 -3.90 18.62
C ALA A 7 12.41 -3.12 17.53
N ALA A 8 11.68 -2.31 16.77
CA ALA A 8 12.25 -1.55 15.70
C ALA A 8 13.39 -0.73 16.29
N GLU A 9 14.58 -0.88 15.73
CA GLU A 9 15.72 -0.08 16.16
C GLU A 9 15.31 1.39 16.09
N PRO A 10 15.72 2.23 17.04
CA PRO A 10 15.32 3.65 17.09
C PRO A 10 15.53 4.39 15.77
N GLY A 11 16.58 4.04 15.01
CA GLY A 11 16.85 4.57 13.68
C GLY A 11 15.79 4.19 12.65
N LEU A 12 15.33 2.95 12.65
CA LEU A 12 14.29 2.49 11.72
C LEU A 12 12.96 3.22 11.91
N LEU A 13 12.56 3.48 13.15
CA LEU A 13 11.33 4.23 13.42
C LEU A 13 11.42 5.68 12.93
N ASP A 14 12.59 6.29 13.03
CA ASP A 14 12.79 7.63 12.50
C ASP A 14 12.75 7.66 10.97
N GLU A 15 13.38 6.71 10.31
CA GLU A 15 13.32 6.54 8.87
C GLU A 15 11.86 6.32 8.39
N LEU A 16 11.08 5.47 9.08
CA LEU A 16 9.69 5.20 8.74
C LEU A 16 8.81 6.44 8.91
N ARG A 17 9.04 7.25 9.94
CA ARG A 17 8.30 8.51 10.14
C ARG A 17 8.51 9.52 9.02
N HIS A 18 9.70 9.55 8.43
CA HIS A 18 10.06 10.45 7.34
C HIS A 18 9.94 9.81 5.96
N TRP A 19 9.54 8.53 5.93
CA TRP A 19 9.37 7.81 4.68
C TRP A 19 8.29 8.47 3.80
N GLY A 20 8.60 8.62 2.52
CA GLY A 20 7.71 9.27 1.54
C GLY A 20 7.94 10.77 1.41
N GLY A 21 8.90 11.35 2.16
CA GLY A 21 9.34 12.74 1.97
C GLY A 21 8.33 13.79 2.47
N PRO A 22 8.43 15.03 1.97
CA PRO A 22 7.60 16.14 2.40
C PRO A 22 6.11 15.93 2.04
N PRO A 23 5.20 16.66 2.70
CA PRO A 23 3.78 16.56 2.39
C PRO A 23 3.41 17.10 1.01
N GLU A 24 4.09 18.13 0.51
CA GLU A 24 3.85 18.66 -0.81
C GLU A 24 4.54 17.81 -1.88
N MET A 25 3.80 17.40 -2.91
CA MET A 25 4.37 16.65 -4.02
C MET A 25 5.34 17.51 -4.83
N SER A 26 6.46 16.91 -5.21
CA SER A 26 7.34 17.50 -6.22
C SER A 26 6.62 17.64 -7.57
N ALA A 27 7.18 18.44 -8.46
CA ALA A 27 6.64 18.58 -9.82
C ALA A 27 6.56 17.22 -10.54
N PHE A 28 7.56 16.35 -10.34
CA PHE A 28 7.57 15.02 -10.94
C PHE A 28 6.46 14.12 -10.38
N GLU A 29 6.30 14.06 -9.05
CA GLU A 29 5.23 13.30 -8.42
C GLU A 29 3.84 13.80 -8.85
N SER A 30 3.69 15.12 -8.97
CA SER A 30 2.44 15.73 -9.45
C SER A 30 2.10 15.30 -10.88
N VAL A 31 3.09 15.24 -11.77
CA VAL A 31 2.92 14.75 -13.14
C VAL A 31 2.52 13.27 -13.13
N MET A 32 3.20 12.44 -12.34
CA MET A 32 2.88 11.01 -12.22
C MET A 32 1.48 10.80 -11.66
N TRP A 33 1.12 11.52 -10.59
CA TRP A 33 -0.21 11.45 -9.99
C TRP A 33 -1.32 11.83 -10.97
N ASN A 34 -1.12 12.87 -11.77
CA ASN A 34 -2.10 13.29 -12.76
C ASN A 34 -2.17 12.34 -13.97
N ALA A 35 -1.04 11.78 -14.37
CA ALA A 35 -0.97 10.82 -15.47
C ALA A 35 -1.70 9.49 -15.17
N GLU A 36 -1.78 9.09 -13.91
CA GLU A 36 -2.44 7.84 -13.47
C GLU A 36 -3.93 7.73 -13.85
N VAL A 37 -4.58 8.82 -14.22
CA VAL A 37 -5.96 8.82 -14.75
C VAL A 37 -6.04 8.05 -16.06
N ASP A 38 -4.99 8.12 -16.90
CA ASP A 38 -4.89 7.33 -18.13
C ASP A 38 -4.32 5.93 -17.80
N PRO A 39 -5.07 4.84 -18.05
CA PRO A 39 -4.60 3.48 -17.79
C PRO A 39 -3.25 3.14 -18.44
N ARG A 40 -2.90 3.79 -19.54
CA ARG A 40 -1.65 3.56 -20.28
C ARG A 40 -0.44 4.20 -19.61
N LEU A 41 -0.66 5.18 -18.74
CA LEU A 41 0.37 5.95 -18.02
C LEU A 41 0.44 5.58 -16.54
N ARG A 42 -0.30 4.54 -16.14
CA ARG A 42 -0.33 4.09 -14.75
C ARG A 42 1.01 3.53 -14.33
N SER A 43 1.51 4.03 -13.21
CA SER A 43 2.83 3.69 -12.66
C SER A 43 2.77 2.97 -11.31
N THR A 44 1.65 2.30 -11.04
CA THR A 44 1.48 1.51 -9.82
C THR A 44 2.57 0.45 -9.68
N THR A 45 3.29 0.49 -8.58
CA THR A 45 4.28 -0.54 -8.23
C THR A 45 3.62 -1.63 -7.42
N THR A 46 3.81 -2.87 -7.82
CA THR A 46 3.29 -4.03 -7.10
C THR A 46 4.44 -4.97 -6.72
N SER A 47 4.53 -5.28 -5.43
CA SER A 47 5.50 -6.25 -4.91
C SER A 47 4.78 -7.53 -4.51
N VAL A 48 5.32 -8.68 -4.93
CA VAL A 48 4.79 -10.00 -4.57
C VAL A 48 5.83 -10.73 -3.73
N LEU A 49 5.47 -11.06 -2.50
CA LEU A 49 6.31 -11.82 -1.59
C LEU A 49 5.82 -13.26 -1.51
N MET A 50 6.67 -14.20 -1.92
CA MET A 50 6.40 -15.63 -1.79
C MET A 50 6.98 -16.13 -0.48
N LEU A 51 6.12 -16.61 0.40
CA LEU A 51 6.49 -17.10 1.73
C LEU A 51 6.41 -18.63 1.75
N ASP A 52 7.32 -19.26 2.47
CA ASP A 52 7.33 -20.71 2.72
C ASP A 52 6.13 -21.17 3.54
N ARG A 53 5.62 -20.27 4.37
CA ARG A 53 4.48 -20.50 5.25
C ARG A 53 3.58 -19.28 5.30
N ALA A 54 2.29 -19.51 5.21
CA ALA A 54 1.31 -18.46 5.38
C ALA A 54 1.31 -17.93 6.84
N PRO A 55 1.44 -16.61 7.06
CA PRO A 55 1.30 -16.04 8.38
C PRO A 55 -0.14 -16.23 8.89
N ARG A 56 -0.33 -16.24 10.21
CA ARG A 56 -1.67 -16.14 10.78
C ARG A 56 -2.27 -14.78 10.39
N TRP A 57 -3.55 -14.77 10.08
CA TRP A 57 -4.22 -13.55 9.60
C TRP A 57 -4.13 -12.40 10.60
N GLU A 58 -4.40 -12.68 11.87
CA GLU A 58 -4.36 -11.67 12.92
C GLU A 58 -2.97 -11.05 13.08
N ALA A 59 -1.92 -11.88 12.96
CA ALA A 59 -0.55 -11.38 12.99
C ALA A 59 -0.23 -10.52 11.75
N PHE A 60 -0.69 -10.95 10.58
CA PHE A 60 -0.52 -10.18 9.35
C PHE A 60 -1.19 -8.80 9.43
N VAL A 61 -2.43 -8.73 9.91
CA VAL A 61 -3.14 -7.46 10.11
C VAL A 61 -2.47 -6.60 11.18
N ALA A 62 -2.01 -7.21 12.28
CA ALA A 62 -1.32 -6.47 13.34
C ALA A 62 -0.02 -5.82 12.85
N GLU A 63 0.78 -6.51 12.03
CA GLU A 63 1.98 -5.96 11.43
C GLU A 63 1.67 -4.78 10.50
N HIS A 64 0.61 -4.86 9.69
CA HIS A 64 0.22 -3.76 8.81
C HIS A 64 -0.36 -2.57 9.57
N ARG A 65 -1.04 -2.82 10.69
CA ARG A 65 -1.47 -1.74 11.59
C ARG A 65 -0.29 -1.02 12.19
N TRP A 66 0.68 -1.78 12.72
CA TRP A 66 1.91 -1.22 13.24
C TRP A 66 2.66 -0.39 12.16
N LEU A 67 2.76 -0.93 10.92
CA LEU A 67 3.41 -0.23 9.82
C LEU A 67 2.68 1.09 9.48
N ALA A 68 1.36 1.08 9.43
CA ALA A 68 0.56 2.28 9.17
C ALA A 68 0.70 3.33 10.28
N GLU A 69 0.95 2.90 11.52
CA GLU A 69 1.25 3.80 12.65
C GLU A 69 2.68 4.34 12.59
N ALA A 70 3.64 3.48 12.26
CA ALA A 70 5.06 3.83 12.21
C ALA A 70 5.42 4.73 11.01
N ALA A 71 4.75 4.55 9.87
CA ALA A 71 4.98 5.29 8.63
C ALA A 71 3.70 6.05 8.21
N PRO A 72 3.56 7.32 8.61
CA PRO A 72 2.33 8.12 8.38
C PRO A 72 1.89 8.18 6.92
N ARG A 73 2.81 8.08 5.96
CA ARG A 73 2.50 8.08 4.53
C ARG A 73 1.47 7.02 4.14
N PHE A 74 1.43 5.88 4.82
CA PHE A 74 0.43 4.83 4.55
C PHE A 74 -1.00 5.21 4.94
N ARG A 75 -1.16 6.26 5.76
CA ARG A 75 -2.47 6.79 6.17
C ARG A 75 -2.81 8.12 5.49
N GLN A 76 -1.97 8.58 4.56
CA GLN A 76 -2.18 9.86 3.89
C GLN A 76 -2.85 9.65 2.53
N ARG A 77 -3.81 10.51 2.24
CA ARG A 77 -4.44 10.65 0.94
C ARG A 77 -3.95 11.92 0.24
N VAL A 78 -4.11 11.96 -1.06
CA VAL A 78 -3.71 13.12 -1.86
C VAL A 78 -4.85 14.11 -2.00
N VAL A 79 -4.60 15.34 -1.65
CA VAL A 79 -5.52 16.47 -1.89
C VAL A 79 -4.96 17.31 -3.04
N VAL A 80 -5.78 17.47 -4.07
CA VAL A 80 -5.45 18.30 -5.22
C VAL A 80 -6.12 19.67 -5.03
N PRO A 81 -5.36 20.77 -4.97
CA PRO A 81 -5.92 22.10 -4.87
C PRO A 81 -6.80 22.46 -6.07
N ALA A 82 -7.89 23.18 -5.82
CA ALA A 82 -8.76 23.66 -6.87
C ALA A 82 -8.00 24.58 -7.85
N PHE A 83 -8.36 24.49 -9.11
CA PHE A 83 -7.82 25.35 -10.20
C PHE A 83 -6.30 25.28 -10.41
N GLY A 84 -5.62 24.24 -9.91
CA GLY A 84 -4.17 24.09 -10.09
C GLY A 84 -3.34 25.16 -9.37
N ALA A 85 -3.88 25.73 -8.29
CA ALA A 85 -3.24 26.83 -7.56
C ALA A 85 -1.93 26.42 -6.84
N ALA A 86 -1.73 25.10 -6.61
CA ALA A 86 -0.51 24.55 -6.00
C ALA A 86 -0.35 23.08 -6.38
N HIS A 87 0.78 22.49 -5.97
CA HIS A 87 1.00 21.04 -6.11
C HIS A 87 0.06 20.23 -5.22
N PRO A 88 -0.32 19.01 -5.64
CA PRO A 88 -1.02 18.07 -4.77
C PRO A 88 -0.26 17.84 -3.47
N THR A 89 -0.99 17.63 -2.38
CA THR A 89 -0.41 17.51 -1.05
C THR A 89 -0.91 16.23 -0.37
N TRP A 90 -0.01 15.54 0.31
CA TRP A 90 -0.31 14.41 1.16
C TRP A 90 -0.89 14.91 2.49
N VAL A 91 -2.07 14.49 2.84
CA VAL A 91 -2.75 14.83 4.10
C VAL A 91 -3.22 13.58 4.80
N GLU A 92 -3.20 13.59 6.12
CA GLU A 92 -3.70 12.46 6.89
C GLU A 92 -5.18 12.21 6.59
N ASP A 93 -5.52 10.94 6.35
CA ASP A 93 -6.90 10.52 6.20
C ASP A 93 -7.48 10.22 7.58
N MET A 94 -8.33 11.10 8.07
CA MET A 94 -8.97 10.97 9.39
C MET A 94 -9.97 9.82 9.45
N GLU A 95 -10.37 9.28 8.30
CA GLU A 95 -11.27 8.14 8.16
C GLU A 95 -10.51 6.89 7.68
N PHE A 96 -9.19 6.84 7.94
CA PHE A 96 -8.37 5.69 7.53
C PHE A 96 -8.92 4.39 8.12
N ASP A 97 -9.23 3.46 7.24
CA ASP A 97 -9.69 2.12 7.58
C ASP A 97 -8.73 1.07 7.02
N LEU A 98 -7.99 0.41 7.91
CA LEU A 98 -7.04 -0.62 7.53
C LEU A 98 -7.71 -1.80 6.80
N ASP A 99 -8.94 -2.16 7.18
CA ASP A 99 -9.66 -3.30 6.59
C ASP A 99 -10.07 -3.02 5.14
N PHE A 100 -10.17 -1.74 4.77
CA PHE A 100 -10.32 -1.36 3.36
C PHE A 100 -9.06 -1.68 2.54
N HIS A 101 -7.89 -1.51 3.12
CA HIS A 101 -6.59 -1.62 2.44
C HIS A 101 -6.00 -3.03 2.50
N VAL A 102 -6.29 -3.79 3.56
CA VAL A 102 -5.76 -5.15 3.79
C VAL A 102 -6.86 -6.17 3.52
N ARG A 103 -6.75 -6.90 2.43
CA ARG A 103 -7.83 -7.78 1.98
C ARG A 103 -7.35 -9.22 1.80
N HIS A 104 -8.27 -10.17 1.96
CA HIS A 104 -8.08 -11.56 1.55
C HIS A 104 -8.51 -11.77 0.11
N LEU A 105 -7.64 -12.38 -0.68
CA LEU A 105 -8.00 -12.94 -1.99
C LEU A 105 -7.79 -14.45 -1.96
N ARG A 106 -8.75 -15.17 -2.42
CA ARG A 106 -8.59 -16.61 -2.67
C ARG A 106 -8.32 -16.80 -4.16
N VAL A 107 -7.17 -17.42 -4.46
CA VAL A 107 -6.88 -17.85 -5.83
C VAL A 107 -7.68 -19.12 -6.12
N PRO A 108 -8.30 -19.28 -7.30
CA PRO A 108 -9.02 -20.50 -7.68
C PRO A 108 -8.13 -21.74 -7.60
N GLU A 109 -8.71 -22.89 -7.28
CA GLU A 109 -7.96 -24.14 -7.36
C GLU A 109 -7.48 -24.42 -8.80
N PRO A 110 -6.30 -25.01 -8.97
CA PRO A 110 -5.39 -25.57 -7.98
C PRO A 110 -4.42 -24.60 -7.33
N GLY A 111 -4.62 -23.30 -7.40
CA GLY A 111 -3.82 -22.29 -6.71
C GLY A 111 -2.38 -22.20 -7.24
N THR A 112 -2.19 -22.29 -8.54
CA THR A 112 -0.87 -22.22 -9.17
C THR A 112 -0.27 -20.82 -9.06
N GLU A 113 1.06 -20.74 -9.12
CA GLU A 113 1.78 -19.46 -9.20
C GLU A 113 1.27 -18.59 -10.36
N ARG A 114 0.99 -19.20 -11.51
CA ARG A 114 0.43 -18.49 -12.66
C ARG A 114 -0.91 -17.83 -12.34
N GLN A 115 -1.81 -18.55 -11.68
CA GLN A 115 -3.11 -18.01 -11.27
C GLN A 115 -2.95 -16.86 -10.26
N LEU A 116 -1.97 -16.97 -9.35
CA LEU A 116 -1.64 -15.88 -8.44
C LEU A 116 -1.17 -14.64 -9.21
N LEU A 117 -0.22 -14.80 -10.12
CA LEU A 117 0.29 -13.68 -10.91
C LEU A 117 -0.77 -13.05 -11.82
N ASP A 118 -1.68 -13.84 -12.38
CA ASP A 118 -2.81 -13.34 -13.17
C ASP A 118 -3.75 -12.48 -12.28
N ALA A 119 -4.04 -12.93 -11.05
CA ALA A 119 -4.83 -12.16 -10.11
C ALA A 119 -4.13 -10.86 -9.68
N VAL A 120 -2.82 -10.92 -9.43
CA VAL A 120 -2.00 -9.74 -9.10
C VAL A 120 -1.97 -8.74 -10.26
N ALA A 121 -1.88 -9.21 -11.50
CA ALA A 121 -1.90 -8.35 -12.68
C ALA A 121 -3.20 -7.55 -12.78
N VAL A 122 -4.34 -8.17 -12.48
CA VAL A 122 -5.64 -7.47 -12.43
C VAL A 122 -5.65 -6.40 -11.34
N LEU A 123 -5.12 -6.71 -10.15
CA LEU A 123 -5.04 -5.75 -9.05
C LEU A 123 -4.12 -4.58 -9.39
N ALA A 124 -2.95 -4.85 -9.97
CA ALA A 124 -1.99 -3.83 -10.38
C ALA A 124 -2.58 -2.86 -11.43
N MET A 125 -3.51 -3.34 -12.25
CA MET A 125 -4.20 -2.52 -13.26
C MET A 125 -5.47 -1.85 -12.73
N THR A 126 -5.89 -2.15 -11.49
CA THR A 126 -7.04 -1.50 -10.87
C THR A 126 -6.63 -0.12 -10.32
N PRO A 127 -7.33 0.95 -10.67
CA PRO A 127 -6.99 2.28 -10.15
C PRO A 127 -7.22 2.35 -8.64
N PHE A 128 -6.38 3.13 -7.95
CA PHE A 128 -6.62 3.48 -6.57
C PHE A 128 -7.87 4.37 -6.43
N ASP A 129 -8.58 4.19 -5.33
CA ASP A 129 -9.56 5.16 -4.90
C ASP A 129 -8.84 6.44 -4.45
N ARG A 130 -8.98 7.52 -5.22
CA ARG A 130 -8.28 8.79 -4.96
C ARG A 130 -8.79 9.54 -3.72
N ALA A 131 -9.93 9.13 -3.18
CA ALA A 131 -10.43 9.68 -1.92
C ALA A 131 -9.74 9.08 -0.69
N ARG A 132 -8.94 8.01 -0.88
CA ARG A 132 -8.28 7.25 0.17
C ARG A 132 -6.77 7.17 -0.03
N PRO A 133 -5.99 6.74 0.96
CA PRO A 133 -4.57 6.45 0.77
C PRO A 133 -4.34 5.48 -0.39
N PRO A 134 -3.44 5.79 -1.34
CA PRO A 134 -3.18 4.94 -2.51
C PRO A 134 -2.29 3.74 -2.12
N LEU A 135 -2.79 2.92 -1.23
CA LEU A 135 -2.15 1.71 -0.73
C LEU A 135 -3.14 0.56 -0.82
N HIS A 136 -2.70 -0.55 -1.42
CA HIS A 136 -3.38 -1.83 -1.29
C HIS A 136 -2.36 -2.86 -0.82
N VAL A 137 -2.64 -3.46 0.31
CA VAL A 137 -1.90 -4.64 0.75
C VAL A 137 -2.62 -5.84 0.16
N GLY A 138 -1.90 -6.53 -0.69
CA GLY A 138 -2.44 -7.61 -1.48
C GLY A 138 -2.87 -8.81 -0.67
N PRO A 139 -3.62 -9.67 -1.34
CA PRO A 139 -4.26 -10.80 -0.74
C PRO A 139 -3.26 -11.89 -0.39
N ARG A 140 -3.52 -12.54 0.71
CA ARG A 140 -2.93 -13.83 1.00
C ARG A 140 -3.48 -14.87 0.02
N ALA A 141 -2.67 -15.33 -0.92
CA ALA A 141 -2.96 -16.57 -1.63
C ALA A 141 -2.71 -17.74 -0.65
N CYS A 142 -3.77 -18.35 -0.15
CA CYS A 142 -3.64 -19.59 0.59
C CYS A 142 -3.62 -20.74 -0.41
N ARG A 143 -2.51 -21.51 -0.45
CA ARG A 143 -2.60 -22.92 -0.81
C ARG A 143 -3.40 -23.61 0.30
N VAL A 144 -4.48 -24.22 -0.05
CA VAL A 144 -5.14 -25.23 0.78
C VAL A 144 -4.38 -26.54 0.65
#